data_97588e5b0b05bc8e1959f4185eb17651
#
_entry.id   97588e5b0b05bc8e1959f4185eb17651
#
_cell.length_a   1.000
_cell.length_b   1.000
_cell.length_c   1.000
_cell.angle_alpha   90.00
_cell.angle_beta   90.00
_cell.angle_gamma   90.00
#
_symmetry.space_group_name_H-M   'P 1'
#
loop_
_entity.id
_entity.type
_entity.pdbx_description
1 polymer ?
#
loop_
_entity_poly.entity_id
_entity_poly.type
_entity_poly.pdbx_seq_one_letter_code
_entity_poly.pdbx_strand_id
1 'polypeptide(L)'
;RAEFGTRNHAPHRARTRTAHRRPRRSGEERRRXVMEEAAAAAGVQLGTSKPQIATQAEMAEARLPIPYRDQCAHLLIPLNKCRVAEFYLPWXCDPERHSYEKCQYELLMERMLQXMQKIRQAQAGAKSRAASHRRALAPSNAKLA
;
A
#
# COMPACT_ATOMS: atom_id res chain seq x y z
N ARG A 1 30.98 51.17 -57.32
CA ARG A 1 31.02 49.73 -57.02
C ARG A 1 30.13 49.55 -55.76
N ALA A 2 28.94 48.96 -55.93
CA ALA A 2 27.97 48.68 -54.86
C ALA A 2 28.18 47.23 -54.43
N GLU A 3 28.39 47.07 -53.09
CA GLU A 3 28.46 45.73 -52.47
C GLU A 3 27.09 45.35 -51.99
N PHE A 4 26.57 44.25 -52.52
CA PHE A 4 25.32 43.63 -52.11
C PHE A 4 25.56 42.75 -50.85
N GLY A 5 24.99 43.19 -49.74
CA GLY A 5 24.98 42.39 -48.48
C GLY A 5 23.97 41.26 -48.55
N THR A 6 24.46 40.02 -48.43
CA THR A 6 23.61 38.83 -48.38
C THR A 6 23.00 38.69 -46.97
N ARG A 7 21.67 38.80 -46.88
CA ARG A 7 20.92 38.53 -45.65
C ARG A 7 20.81 37.01 -45.46
N ASN A 8 21.50 36.51 -44.45
CA ASN A 8 21.37 35.13 -44.03
C ASN A 8 20.03 34.93 -43.32
N HIS A 9 19.11 34.24 -43.98
CA HIS A 9 17.87 33.75 -43.39
C HIS A 9 18.16 32.48 -42.59
N ALA A 10 18.12 32.58 -41.27
CA ALA A 10 18.22 31.41 -40.41
C ALA A 10 16.90 30.60 -40.45
N PRO A 11 16.97 29.30 -40.66
CA PRO A 11 15.73 28.49 -40.69
C PRO A 11 15.09 28.39 -39.28
N HIS A 12 13.83 28.74 -39.21
CA HIS A 12 13.00 28.52 -38.01
C HIS A 12 12.93 27.00 -37.73
N ARG A 13 13.68 26.56 -36.72
CA ARG A 13 13.56 25.21 -36.19
C ARG A 13 12.16 25.06 -35.56
N ALA A 14 11.30 24.40 -36.29
CA ALA A 14 10.02 23.96 -35.74
C ALA A 14 10.27 23.02 -34.56
N ARG A 15 10.03 23.51 -33.34
CA ARG A 15 10.04 22.68 -32.12
C ARG A 15 8.82 21.76 -32.19
N THR A 16 9.04 20.56 -32.65
CA THR A 16 8.04 19.49 -32.53
C THR A 16 7.90 19.17 -31.04
N ARG A 17 6.87 19.72 -30.42
CA ARG A 17 6.44 19.34 -29.09
C ARG A 17 5.87 17.93 -29.20
N THR A 18 6.73 16.92 -29.06
CA THR A 18 6.28 15.55 -28.84
C THR A 18 5.56 15.54 -27.48
N ALA A 19 4.26 15.70 -27.54
CA ALA A 19 3.40 15.50 -26.37
C ALA A 19 3.53 14.03 -25.99
N HIS A 20 4.37 13.72 -25.00
CA HIS A 20 4.45 12.40 -24.39
C HIS A 20 3.08 12.13 -23.76
N ARG A 21 2.21 11.49 -24.53
CA ARG A 21 0.91 11.03 -24.07
C ARG A 21 1.16 9.98 -22.98
N ARG A 22 1.00 10.38 -21.72
CA ARG A 22 1.13 9.46 -20.58
C ARG A 22 0.21 8.26 -20.81
N PRO A 23 0.71 7.04 -20.65
CA PRO A 23 -0.12 5.85 -20.84
C PRO A 23 -1.36 5.94 -19.93
N ARG A 24 -2.51 5.63 -20.49
CA ARG A 24 -3.78 5.59 -19.73
C ARG A 24 -3.71 4.42 -18.76
N ARG A 25 -3.59 4.72 -17.47
CA ARG A 25 -3.61 3.72 -16.42
C ARG A 25 -4.91 2.90 -16.51
N SER A 26 -4.82 1.61 -16.31
CA SER A 26 -5.97 0.72 -16.27
C SER A 26 -6.95 1.16 -15.16
N GLY A 27 -8.21 0.77 -15.28
CA GLY A 27 -9.23 1.10 -14.28
C GLY A 27 -8.82 0.62 -12.88
N GLU A 28 -8.16 -0.49 -12.81
CA GLU A 28 -7.68 -1.11 -11.58
C GLU A 28 -6.55 -0.31 -10.92
N GLU A 29 -5.59 0.17 -11.71
CA GLU A 29 -4.51 1.05 -11.24
C GLU A 29 -5.05 2.39 -10.70
N ARG A 30 -6.09 2.92 -11.35
CA ARG A 30 -6.75 4.15 -10.87
C ARG A 30 -7.43 3.92 -9.53
N ARG A 31 -8.14 2.80 -9.37
CA ARG A 31 -8.78 2.43 -8.10
C ARG A 31 -7.75 2.27 -6.99
N ARG A 32 -6.63 1.64 -7.26
CA ARG A 32 -5.50 1.54 -6.32
C ARG A 32 -4.98 2.90 -5.85
N UNK A 33 -4.88 3.57 -6.69
CA UNK A 33 -4.39 4.80 -6.44
C UNK A 33 -5.24 5.65 -5.62
N VAL A 34 -6.45 5.66 -5.90
CA VAL A 34 -7.46 6.38 -5.13
C VAL A 34 -7.55 5.82 -3.70
N MET A 35 -7.54 4.52 -3.57
CA MET A 35 -7.55 3.86 -2.25
C MET A 35 -6.30 4.17 -1.43
N GLU A 36 -5.14 4.18 -2.06
CA GLU A 36 -3.87 4.53 -1.39
C GLU A 36 -3.87 6.00 -0.94
N GLU A 37 -4.34 6.88 -1.78
CA GLU A 37 -4.45 8.31 -1.47
C GLU A 37 -5.45 8.55 -0.33
N ALA A 38 -6.60 7.86 -0.36
CA ALA A 38 -7.60 7.94 0.69
C ALA A 38 -7.08 7.37 2.02
N ALA A 39 -6.33 6.28 1.97
CA ALA A 39 -5.71 5.67 3.15
C ALA A 39 -4.63 6.58 3.74
N ALA A 40 -3.81 7.19 2.90
CA ALA A 40 -2.76 8.15 3.31
C ALA A 40 -3.39 9.40 3.93
N ALA A 41 -4.47 9.92 3.34
CA ALA A 41 -5.23 11.06 3.88
C ALA A 41 -5.86 10.74 5.24
N ALA A 42 -6.24 9.47 5.46
CA ALA A 42 -6.78 8.99 6.73
C ALA A 42 -5.68 8.60 7.74
N GLY A 43 -4.41 8.70 7.36
CA GLY A 43 -3.26 8.31 8.19
C GLY A 43 -3.18 6.81 8.41
N VAL A 44 -3.78 6.01 7.51
CA VAL A 44 -3.78 4.55 7.60
C VAL A 44 -2.80 3.99 6.58
N GLN A 45 -1.78 3.30 7.05
CA GLN A 45 -0.86 2.58 6.17
C GLN A 45 -1.50 1.27 5.71
N LEU A 46 -1.54 1.08 4.39
CA LEU A 46 -2.01 -0.17 3.79
C LEU A 46 -0.86 -1.19 3.82
N GLY A 47 -1.15 -2.34 4.40
CA GLY A 47 -0.17 -3.41 4.56
C GLY A 47 0.37 -3.52 5.98
N THR A 48 1.39 -4.32 6.15
CA THR A 48 2.06 -4.51 7.43
C THR A 48 3.34 -3.66 7.50
N SER A 49 3.77 -3.34 8.71
CA SER A 49 5.02 -2.62 8.95
C SER A 49 6.25 -3.49 8.63
N LYS A 50 6.08 -4.81 8.66
CA LYS A 50 7.18 -5.75 8.43
C LYS A 50 7.46 -5.91 6.92
N PRO A 51 8.72 -5.74 6.49
CA PRO A 51 9.07 -6.00 5.10
C PRO A 51 8.99 -7.49 4.77
N GLN A 52 8.71 -7.80 3.52
CA GLN A 52 8.77 -9.18 3.04
C GLN A 52 10.23 -9.52 2.73
N ILE A 53 10.83 -10.39 3.54
CA ILE A 53 12.26 -10.76 3.44
C ILE A 53 12.46 -11.79 2.33
N ALA A 54 11.61 -12.84 2.31
CA ALA A 54 11.71 -13.90 1.29
C ALA A 54 11.19 -13.41 -0.05
N THR A 55 11.94 -13.66 -1.12
CA THR A 55 11.55 -13.32 -2.48
C THR A 55 10.49 -14.29 -3.01
N GLN A 56 9.73 -13.84 -4.03
CA GLN A 56 8.71 -14.69 -4.67
C GLN A 56 9.34 -15.96 -5.27
N ALA A 57 10.56 -15.84 -5.81
CA ALA A 57 11.31 -16.97 -6.38
C ALA A 57 11.64 -18.02 -5.31
N GLU A 58 12.16 -17.57 -4.16
CA GLU A 58 12.48 -18.46 -3.02
C GLU A 58 11.23 -19.17 -2.49
N MET A 59 10.12 -18.45 -2.38
CA MET A 59 8.86 -19.03 -1.91
C MET A 59 8.28 -20.06 -2.92
N ALA A 60 8.47 -19.82 -4.22
CA ALA A 60 8.05 -20.75 -5.28
C ALA A 60 8.93 -22.00 -5.27
N GLU A 61 10.26 -21.82 -5.15
CA GLU A 61 11.23 -22.93 -5.06
C GLU A 61 10.95 -23.82 -3.85
N ALA A 62 10.63 -23.19 -2.70
CA ALA A 62 10.25 -23.90 -1.46
C ALA A 62 8.83 -24.48 -1.53
N ARG A 63 8.12 -24.33 -2.65
CA ARG A 63 6.76 -24.83 -2.90
C ARG A 63 5.76 -24.38 -1.83
N LEU A 64 5.90 -23.13 -1.33
CA LEU A 64 4.97 -22.61 -0.35
C LEU A 64 3.60 -22.33 -1.00
N PRO A 65 2.49 -22.79 -0.40
CA PRO A 65 1.17 -22.43 -0.90
C PRO A 65 0.93 -20.91 -0.80
N ILE A 66 0.13 -20.37 -1.71
CA ILE A 66 -0.12 -18.94 -1.84
C ILE A 66 -0.55 -18.28 -0.51
N PRO A 67 -1.46 -18.89 0.30
CA PRO A 67 -1.85 -18.27 1.58
C PRO A 67 -0.72 -18.08 2.60
N TYR A 68 0.39 -18.82 2.46
CA TYR A 68 1.54 -18.77 3.38
C TYR A 68 2.69 -17.91 2.83
N ARG A 69 2.50 -17.21 1.70
CA ARG A 69 3.51 -16.33 1.10
C ARG A 69 3.38 -14.91 1.67
N ASP A 70 3.48 -14.83 2.99
CA ASP A 70 3.38 -13.57 3.74
C ASP A 70 4.76 -13.10 4.22
N GLN A 71 4.77 -12.07 5.07
CA GLN A 71 6.00 -11.51 5.63
C GLN A 71 6.80 -12.51 6.49
N CYS A 72 6.15 -13.58 6.97
CA CYS A 72 6.79 -14.63 7.79
C CYS A 72 7.29 -15.83 6.96
N ALA A 73 7.16 -15.78 5.61
CA ALA A 73 7.57 -16.88 4.73
C ALA A 73 9.04 -17.25 4.89
N HIS A 74 9.90 -16.26 5.20
CA HIS A 74 11.34 -16.48 5.41
C HIS A 74 11.63 -17.40 6.62
N LEU A 75 10.71 -17.49 7.58
CA LEU A 75 10.80 -18.42 8.73
C LEU A 75 10.14 -19.77 8.44
N LEU A 76 9.13 -19.78 7.57
CA LEU A 76 8.43 -21.00 7.19
C LEU A 76 9.31 -21.90 6.30
N ILE A 77 10.18 -21.32 5.45
CA ILE A 77 11.08 -22.05 4.56
C ILE A 77 12.02 -22.96 5.38
N PRO A 78 12.82 -22.45 6.36
CA PRO A 78 13.67 -23.33 7.17
C PRO A 78 12.87 -24.32 8.04
N LEU A 79 11.71 -23.90 8.57
CA LEU A 79 10.83 -24.78 9.35
C LEU A 79 10.38 -25.98 8.52
N ASN A 80 9.97 -25.77 7.25
CA ASN A 80 9.55 -26.87 6.37
C ASN A 80 10.73 -27.77 5.99
N LYS A 81 11.92 -27.22 5.80
CA LYS A 81 13.15 -28.00 5.56
C LYS A 81 13.47 -28.89 6.78
N CYS A 82 13.40 -28.34 7.98
CA CYS A 82 13.58 -29.08 9.23
C CYS A 82 12.55 -30.21 9.35
N ARG A 83 11.26 -29.91 9.12
CA ARG A 83 10.16 -30.90 9.19
C ARG A 83 10.40 -32.08 8.25
N VAL A 84 10.85 -31.82 7.04
CA VAL A 84 11.16 -32.87 6.07
C VAL A 84 12.35 -33.71 6.54
N ALA A 85 13.42 -33.08 7.05
CA ALA A 85 14.62 -33.75 7.54
C ALA A 85 14.32 -34.62 8.77
N GLU A 86 13.42 -34.18 9.65
CA GLU A 86 13.06 -34.83 10.90
C GLU A 86 11.77 -35.67 10.81
N PHE A 87 11.35 -36.04 9.60
CA PHE A 87 10.17 -36.86 9.32
C PHE A 87 8.90 -36.35 10.02
N TYR A 88 8.76 -35.01 10.11
CA TYR A 88 7.62 -34.33 10.74
C TYR A 88 7.41 -34.67 12.22
N LEU A 89 8.47 -35.09 12.93
CA LEU A 89 8.38 -35.31 14.39
C LEU A 89 8.12 -33.99 15.11
N PRO A 90 7.13 -33.96 16.01
CA PRO A 90 6.67 -32.68 16.57
C PRO A 90 7.70 -31.94 17.46
N TRP A 91 8.63 -32.65 18.05
CA TRP A 91 9.65 -32.14 18.95
C TRP A 91 10.99 -31.75 18.30
N UNK A 92 11.06 -31.93 17.11
CA UNK A 92 12.30 -31.74 16.47
C UNK A 92 12.57 -30.34 16.04
N CYS A 93 11.72 -29.63 15.59
CA CYS A 93 11.86 -28.29 15.01
C CYS A 93 11.24 -27.21 15.89
N ASP A 94 11.29 -27.35 17.20
CA ASP A 94 10.69 -26.42 18.14
C ASP A 94 11.19 -24.97 17.99
N PRO A 95 12.49 -24.66 17.88
CA PRO A 95 12.96 -23.28 17.77
C PRO A 95 12.47 -22.59 16.49
N GLU A 96 12.48 -23.30 15.34
CA GLU A 96 11.99 -22.77 14.07
C GLU A 96 10.46 -22.56 14.13
N ARG A 97 9.75 -23.51 14.76
CA ARG A 97 8.30 -23.42 14.95
C ARG A 97 7.93 -22.19 15.79
N HIS A 98 8.57 -22.01 16.95
CA HIS A 98 8.31 -20.88 17.84
C HIS A 98 8.64 -19.54 17.16
N SER A 99 9.71 -19.48 16.39
CA SER A 99 10.09 -18.27 15.64
C SER A 99 9.01 -17.91 14.61
N TYR A 100 8.50 -18.91 13.88
CA TYR A 100 7.44 -18.74 12.89
C TYR A 100 6.12 -18.34 13.57
N GLU A 101 5.72 -19.05 14.63
CA GLU A 101 4.49 -18.78 15.38
C GLU A 101 4.49 -17.35 15.97
N LYS A 102 5.63 -16.93 16.51
CA LYS A 102 5.81 -15.56 17.04
C LYS A 102 5.59 -14.52 15.92
N CYS A 103 6.20 -14.73 14.76
CA CYS A 103 6.04 -13.84 13.61
C CYS A 103 4.56 -13.77 13.18
N GLN A 104 3.87 -14.91 13.09
CA GLN A 104 2.46 -14.98 12.72
C GLN A 104 1.57 -14.28 13.76
N TYR A 105 1.85 -14.46 15.04
CA TYR A 105 1.13 -13.79 16.13
C TYR A 105 1.27 -12.26 16.02
N GLU A 106 2.49 -11.78 15.79
CA GLU A 106 2.77 -10.35 15.64
C GLU A 106 2.02 -9.75 14.43
N LEU A 107 1.99 -10.47 13.30
CA LEU A 107 1.23 -10.06 12.11
C LEU A 107 -0.28 -9.99 12.40
N LEU A 108 -0.80 -10.97 13.13
CA LEU A 108 -2.22 -11.01 13.51
C LEU A 108 -2.56 -9.80 14.39
N MET A 109 -1.74 -9.55 15.41
CA MET A 109 -1.93 -8.40 16.32
C MET A 109 -1.89 -7.07 15.57
N GLU A 110 -0.96 -6.93 14.62
CA GLU A 110 -0.85 -5.76 13.76
C GLU A 110 -2.12 -5.52 12.95
N ARG A 111 -2.63 -6.57 12.30
CA ARG A 111 -3.89 -6.53 11.52
C ARG A 111 -5.08 -6.14 12.41
N MET A 112 -5.16 -6.69 13.62
CA MET A 112 -6.20 -6.37 14.58
C MET A 112 -6.15 -4.90 15.01
N LEU A 113 -4.97 -4.38 15.31
CA LEU A 113 -4.78 -2.97 15.68
C LEU A 113 -5.16 -2.04 14.54
N GLN A 114 -4.80 -2.37 13.35
CA GLN A 114 -5.19 -1.60 12.17
C GLN A 114 -6.72 -1.59 11.96
N UNK A 115 -7.20 -2.60 12.17
CA UNK A 115 -8.56 -2.73 12.04
C UNK A 115 -9.31 -1.91 13.01
N MET A 116 -8.87 -1.92 14.26
CA MET A 116 -9.44 -1.10 15.33
C MET A 116 -9.28 0.40 15.06
N GLN A 117 -8.12 0.81 14.59
CA GLN A 117 -7.87 2.19 14.21
C GLN A 117 -8.83 2.68 13.11
N LYS A 118 -9.05 1.87 12.08
CA LYS A 118 -9.99 2.18 10.99
C LYS A 118 -11.41 2.36 11.50
N ILE A 119 -11.85 1.48 12.38
CA ILE A 119 -13.19 1.54 13.01
C ILE A 119 -13.31 2.84 13.83
N ARG A 120 -12.31 3.15 14.64
CA ARG A 120 -12.28 4.36 15.48
C ARG A 120 -12.34 5.64 14.62
N GLN A 121 -11.57 5.67 13.52
CA GLN A 121 -11.56 6.81 12.58
C GLN A 121 -12.91 6.96 11.89
N ALA A 122 -13.53 5.85 11.45
CA ALA A 122 -14.85 5.85 10.81
C ALA A 122 -15.93 6.38 11.78
N GLN A 123 -15.88 5.96 13.05
CA GLN A 123 -16.80 6.43 14.08
C GLN A 123 -16.62 7.93 14.36
N ALA A 124 -15.37 8.38 14.44
CA ALA A 124 -15.05 9.80 14.66
C ALA A 124 -15.57 10.66 13.48
N GLY A 125 -15.35 10.21 12.26
CA GLY A 125 -15.85 10.87 11.06
C GLY A 125 -17.38 10.92 11.00
N ALA A 126 -18.05 9.84 11.39
CA ALA A 126 -19.52 9.79 11.46
C ALA A 126 -20.06 10.78 12.51
N LYS A 127 -19.42 10.85 13.68
CA LYS A 127 -19.79 11.79 14.74
C LYS A 127 -19.63 13.24 14.30
N SER A 128 -18.52 13.56 13.64
CA SER A 128 -18.26 14.93 13.14
C SER A 128 -19.28 15.35 12.08
N ARG A 129 -19.61 14.45 11.14
CA ARG A 129 -20.64 14.70 10.12
C ARG A 129 -22.01 14.91 10.74
N ALA A 130 -22.40 14.09 11.73
CA ALA A 130 -23.67 14.25 12.44
C ALA A 130 -23.73 15.57 13.20
N ALA A 131 -22.62 16.00 13.80
CA ALA A 131 -22.53 17.29 14.52
C ALA A 131 -22.65 18.47 13.55
N SER A 132 -21.97 18.43 12.41
CA SER A 132 -22.06 19.49 11.39
C SER A 132 -23.48 19.59 10.79
N HIS A 133 -24.12 18.44 10.55
CA HIS A 133 -25.48 18.39 10.05
C HIS A 133 -26.48 19.00 11.05
N ARG A 134 -26.34 18.67 12.37
CA ARG A 134 -27.17 19.27 13.42
C ARG A 134 -26.97 20.78 13.50
N ARG A 135 -25.72 21.25 13.35
CA ARG A 135 -25.39 22.67 13.37
C ARG A 135 -26.03 23.41 12.17
N ALA A 136 -26.06 22.77 10.98
CA ALA A 136 -26.66 23.33 9.78
C ALA A 136 -28.19 23.42 9.88
N LEU A 137 -28.83 22.49 10.61
CA LEU A 137 -30.30 22.46 10.81
C LEU A 137 -30.77 23.30 11.99
N ALA A 138 -29.87 23.84 12.83
CA ALA A 138 -30.24 24.67 13.95
C ALA A 138 -30.86 26.00 13.46
N PRO A 139 -32.08 26.35 13.86
CA PRO A 139 -32.73 27.57 13.43
C PRO A 139 -31.95 28.80 13.92
N SER A 140 -31.77 29.78 13.07
CA SER A 140 -31.05 31.02 13.35
C SER A 140 -31.91 32.00 14.21
N ASN A 141 -32.44 31.49 15.30
CA ASN A 141 -33.34 32.24 16.19
C ASN A 141 -32.60 33.14 17.22
N ALA A 142 -31.46 33.72 16.80
CA ALA A 142 -30.69 34.53 17.72
C ALA A 142 -30.64 36.03 17.33
N LYS A 143 -31.74 36.56 16.70
CA LYS A 143 -31.82 38.01 16.45
C LYS A 143 -33.25 38.50 16.57
N LEU A 144 -33.82 38.44 17.77
CA LEU A 144 -34.97 39.24 18.14
C LEU A 144 -34.91 39.52 19.65
N ALA A 145 -34.05 40.42 20.04
CA ALA A 145 -34.05 41.12 21.33
C ALA A 145 -33.41 42.48 21.15
#